data_d7acefec368ee86cc33558e7d0aa09dc
#
_entry.id   d7acefec368ee86cc33558e7d0aa09dc
#
_cell.length_a   1.000
_cell.length_b   1.000
_cell.length_c   1.000
_cell.angle_alpha   90.00
_cell.angle_beta   90.00
_cell.angle_gamma   90.00
#
_symmetry.space_group_name_H-M   'P 1'
#
loop_
_entity.id
_entity.type
_entity.pdbx_description
1 polymer ?
#
loop_
_entity_poly.entity_id
_entity_poly.type
_entity_poly.pdbx_seq_one_letter_code
_entity_poly.pdbx_strand_id
1 'polypeptide(L)'
;MAQLQAQVDVVIIGGGQAALATAYFLKRKKIPFVILDDQVQAGGAWLHAWQSLRLFSPNTWSSLSGWMMPTTEHTYPTRNEVIDYLSAYEQRYQFPIIRPVHVDHIEQNDGYFVVYAGEQCWLAKAVVSATGTRSQPHIPNDIGREKFKGIQL
;
A
#
# COMPACT_ATOMS: atom_id res chain seq x y z
N MET A 1 -15.12 23.48 2.93
CA MET A 1 -15.64 22.23 3.54
C MET A 1 -15.28 21.09 2.59
N ALA A 2 -14.67 20.02 3.11
CA ALA A 2 -14.30 18.88 2.27
C ALA A 2 -15.57 18.20 1.70
N GLN A 3 -15.46 17.77 0.44
CA GLN A 3 -16.55 17.11 -0.28
C GLN A 3 -16.54 15.62 0.02
N LEU A 4 -17.65 15.10 0.55
CA LEU A 4 -17.79 13.65 0.79
C LEU A 4 -17.84 12.89 -0.55
N GLN A 5 -16.90 11.97 -0.75
CA GLN A 5 -16.81 11.13 -1.94
C GLN A 5 -17.58 9.83 -1.79
N ALA A 6 -17.45 9.17 -0.63
CA ALA A 6 -18.15 7.94 -0.34
C ALA A 6 -18.25 7.68 1.18
N GLN A 7 -19.25 6.85 1.54
CA GLN A 7 -19.35 6.19 2.83
C GLN A 7 -19.17 4.70 2.62
N VAL A 8 -18.22 4.10 3.32
CA VAL A 8 -17.88 2.66 3.23
C VAL A 8 -17.69 2.06 4.62
N ASP A 9 -17.58 0.74 4.72
CA ASP A 9 -17.25 0.11 6.00
C ASP A 9 -15.77 0.28 6.34
N VAL A 10 -14.88 0.18 5.32
CA VAL A 10 -13.43 0.26 5.54
C VAL A 10 -12.76 1.16 4.50
N VAL A 11 -11.92 2.08 4.95
CA VAL A 11 -10.93 2.77 4.11
C VAL A 11 -9.56 2.16 4.35
N ILE A 12 -8.88 1.76 3.30
CA ILE A 12 -7.47 1.31 3.33
C ILE A 12 -6.61 2.43 2.76
N ILE A 13 -5.58 2.86 3.51
CA ILE A 13 -4.66 3.91 3.09
C ILE A 13 -3.35 3.28 2.64
N GLY A 14 -3.00 3.50 1.37
CA GLY A 14 -1.87 2.89 0.67
C GLY A 14 -2.29 1.72 -0.22
N GLY A 15 -1.61 1.54 -1.38
CA GLY A 15 -1.91 0.51 -2.39
C GLY A 15 -0.85 -0.58 -2.52
N GLY A 16 -0.02 -0.80 -1.49
CA GLY A 16 1.01 -1.83 -1.49
C GLY A 16 0.49 -3.23 -1.13
N GLN A 17 1.40 -4.19 -1.01
CA GLN A 17 1.04 -5.60 -0.75
C GLN A 17 0.20 -5.81 0.51
N ALA A 18 0.39 -5.02 1.57
CA ALA A 18 -0.40 -5.11 2.81
C ALA A 18 -1.86 -4.70 2.56
N ALA A 19 -2.07 -3.62 1.77
CA ALA A 19 -3.39 -3.17 1.36
C ALA A 19 -4.10 -4.23 0.52
N LEU A 20 -3.42 -4.78 -0.48
CA LEU A 20 -3.98 -5.79 -1.39
C LEU A 20 -4.33 -7.09 -0.67
N ALA A 21 -3.47 -7.54 0.26
CA ALA A 21 -3.74 -8.68 1.11
C ALA A 21 -5.00 -8.47 1.97
N THR A 22 -5.15 -7.30 2.57
CA THR A 22 -6.34 -6.92 3.35
C THR A 22 -7.58 -6.87 2.48
N ALA A 23 -7.50 -6.20 1.33
CA ALA A 23 -8.59 -6.04 0.36
C ALA A 23 -9.14 -7.38 -0.13
N TYR A 24 -8.28 -8.37 -0.33
CA TYR A 24 -8.69 -9.72 -0.70
C TYR A 24 -9.68 -10.32 0.31
N PHE A 25 -9.38 -10.22 1.59
CA PHE A 25 -10.25 -10.76 2.64
C PHE A 25 -11.54 -9.95 2.82
N LEU A 26 -11.48 -8.62 2.72
CA LEU A 26 -12.67 -7.77 2.76
C LEU A 26 -13.61 -8.10 1.60
N LYS A 27 -13.06 -8.24 0.38
CA LYS A 27 -13.87 -8.63 -0.80
C LYS A 27 -14.51 -10.02 -0.63
N ARG A 28 -13.77 -11.00 -0.14
CA ARG A 28 -14.33 -12.34 0.16
C ARG A 28 -15.45 -12.30 1.17
N LYS A 29 -15.36 -11.41 2.15
CA LYS A 29 -16.39 -11.22 3.18
C LYS A 29 -17.52 -10.28 2.74
N LYS A 30 -17.46 -9.74 1.51
CA LYS A 30 -18.41 -8.77 0.96
C LYS A 30 -18.54 -7.51 1.85
N ILE A 31 -17.47 -7.10 2.50
CA ILE A 31 -17.40 -5.87 3.28
C ILE A 31 -17.08 -4.72 2.30
N PRO A 32 -17.91 -3.67 2.23
CA PRO A 32 -17.64 -2.50 1.38
C PRO A 32 -16.37 -1.79 1.83
N PHE A 33 -15.45 -1.51 0.88
CA PHE A 33 -14.21 -0.81 1.17
C PHE A 33 -13.75 0.02 -0.04
N VAL A 34 -12.80 0.91 0.21
CA VAL A 34 -12.04 1.64 -0.82
C VAL A 34 -10.57 1.66 -0.42
N ILE A 35 -9.68 1.65 -1.40
CA ILE A 35 -8.24 1.85 -1.22
C ILE A 35 -7.89 3.24 -1.74
N LEU A 36 -7.24 4.06 -0.92
CA LEU A 36 -6.70 5.36 -1.28
C LEU A 36 -5.18 5.24 -1.37
N ASP A 37 -4.62 5.45 -2.55
CA ASP A 37 -3.19 5.26 -2.79
C ASP A 37 -2.57 6.52 -3.41
N ASP A 38 -1.46 6.99 -2.85
CA ASP A 38 -0.77 8.20 -3.29
C ASP A 38 0.08 8.00 -4.55
N GLN A 39 0.26 6.74 -4.98
CA GLN A 39 1.01 6.42 -6.19
C GLN A 39 0.16 6.64 -7.43
N VAL A 40 0.80 6.83 -8.59
CA VAL A 40 0.11 6.95 -9.88
C VAL A 40 -0.21 5.60 -10.50
N GLN A 41 0.40 4.52 -10.01
CA GLN A 41 0.26 3.17 -10.53
C GLN A 41 0.42 2.11 -9.44
N ALA A 42 0.08 0.87 -9.76
CA ALA A 42 0.26 -0.29 -8.89
C ALA A 42 1.73 -0.58 -8.59
N GLY A 43 2.02 -1.17 -7.42
CA GLY A 43 3.35 -1.63 -7.04
C GLY A 43 3.82 -1.15 -5.66
N GLY A 44 3.16 -0.16 -5.07
CA GLY A 44 3.49 0.35 -3.73
C GLY A 44 4.97 0.73 -3.58
N ALA A 45 5.62 0.32 -2.51
CA ALA A 45 7.03 0.64 -2.24
C ALA A 45 8.00 0.07 -3.29
N TRP A 46 7.63 -0.96 -4.04
CA TRP A 46 8.46 -1.54 -5.11
C TRP A 46 8.73 -0.57 -6.25
N LEU A 47 7.85 0.40 -6.50
CA LEU A 47 8.05 1.46 -7.49
C LEU A 47 9.32 2.29 -7.23
N HIS A 48 9.73 2.35 -5.98
CA HIS A 48 10.83 3.19 -5.49
C HIS A 48 12.07 2.38 -5.10
N ALA A 49 12.00 1.05 -5.18
CA ALA A 49 13.13 0.19 -4.92
C ALA A 49 14.19 0.33 -6.03
N TRP A 50 15.45 0.04 -5.69
CA TRP A 50 16.53 0.04 -6.69
C TRP A 50 16.31 -1.07 -7.73
N GLN A 51 16.82 -0.86 -8.94
CA GLN A 51 16.52 -1.70 -10.10
C GLN A 51 16.92 -3.17 -9.93
N SER A 52 18.03 -3.44 -9.22
CA SER A 52 18.54 -4.80 -9.01
C SER A 52 17.89 -5.52 -7.81
N LEU A 53 16.94 -4.89 -7.09
CA LEU A 53 16.27 -5.55 -5.97
C LEU A 53 15.50 -6.77 -6.44
N ARG A 54 15.61 -7.83 -5.67
CA ARG A 54 14.85 -9.07 -5.84
C ARG A 54 14.16 -9.44 -4.53
N LEU A 55 13.13 -10.26 -4.63
CA LEU A 55 12.56 -10.90 -3.44
C LEU A 55 13.60 -11.81 -2.79
N PHE A 56 13.53 -11.93 -1.46
CA PHE A 56 14.41 -12.80 -0.67
C PHE A 56 13.90 -14.25 -0.59
N SER A 57 12.72 -14.51 -1.11
CA SER A 57 12.08 -15.81 -1.18
C SER A 57 11.63 -16.11 -2.61
N PRO A 58 11.58 -17.39 -3.01
CA PRO A 58 11.03 -17.80 -4.30
C PRO A 58 9.56 -17.36 -4.45
N ASN A 59 9.09 -17.23 -5.69
CA ASN A 59 7.72 -16.85 -6.02
C ASN A 59 6.66 -17.71 -5.33
N THR A 60 6.92 -19.00 -5.13
CA THR A 60 6.03 -19.94 -4.44
C THR A 60 5.74 -19.54 -2.98
N TRP A 61 6.68 -18.85 -2.33
CA TRP A 61 6.54 -18.38 -0.95
C TRP A 61 6.26 -16.88 -0.83
N SER A 62 6.13 -16.21 -1.96
CA SER A 62 5.96 -14.75 -2.02
C SER A 62 4.57 -14.33 -2.51
N SER A 63 3.66 -15.27 -2.61
CA SER A 63 2.32 -15.06 -3.16
C SER A 63 1.39 -14.39 -2.15
N LEU A 64 0.55 -13.50 -2.64
CA LEU A 64 -0.60 -13.00 -1.89
C LEU A 64 -1.72 -14.05 -1.85
N SER A 65 -2.64 -13.91 -0.89
CA SER A 65 -3.75 -14.84 -0.70
C SER A 65 -4.64 -14.94 -1.94
N GLY A 66 -5.00 -16.16 -2.30
CA GLY A 66 -5.98 -16.45 -3.37
C GLY A 66 -5.42 -16.54 -4.79
N TRP A 67 -4.20 -16.09 -5.03
CA TRP A 67 -3.54 -16.26 -6.33
C TRP A 67 -2.04 -16.35 -6.17
N MET A 68 -1.49 -17.48 -6.60
CA MET A 68 -0.03 -17.69 -6.57
C MET A 68 0.67 -16.76 -7.57
N MET A 69 1.81 -16.23 -7.18
CA MET A 69 2.68 -15.48 -8.07
C MET A 69 3.12 -16.40 -9.22
N PRO A 70 2.93 -15.98 -10.49
CA PRO A 70 3.35 -16.78 -11.63
C PRO A 70 4.85 -17.13 -11.57
N THR A 71 5.19 -18.29 -12.11
CA THR A 71 6.60 -18.68 -12.30
C THR A 71 7.25 -17.72 -13.30
N THR A 72 8.44 -17.27 -12.97
CA THR A 72 9.27 -16.43 -13.82
C THR A 72 10.54 -17.18 -14.19
N GLU A 73 11.38 -16.61 -15.05
CA GLU A 73 12.69 -17.17 -15.36
C GLU A 73 13.65 -17.15 -14.15
N HIS A 74 13.32 -16.36 -13.14
CA HIS A 74 14.15 -16.15 -11.96
C HIS A 74 13.59 -16.88 -10.74
N THR A 75 14.43 -17.62 -10.05
CA THR A 75 14.09 -18.27 -8.77
C THR A 75 13.62 -17.24 -7.74
N TYR A 76 14.29 -16.08 -7.69
CA TYR A 76 13.92 -14.94 -6.85
C TYR A 76 13.39 -13.82 -7.75
N PRO A 77 12.10 -13.53 -7.69
CA PRO A 77 11.48 -12.51 -8.54
C PRO A 77 12.17 -11.16 -8.46
N THR A 78 12.35 -10.53 -9.60
CA THR A 78 12.91 -9.19 -9.73
C THR A 78 11.89 -8.14 -9.27
N ARG A 79 12.38 -6.92 -9.02
CA ARG A 79 11.54 -5.74 -8.75
C ARG A 79 10.37 -5.61 -9.75
N ASN A 80 10.65 -5.72 -11.04
CA ASN A 80 9.63 -5.55 -12.07
C ASN A 80 8.60 -6.68 -12.05
N GLU A 81 9.03 -7.93 -11.90
CA GLU A 81 8.13 -9.08 -11.78
C GLU A 81 7.20 -8.96 -10.55
N VAL A 82 7.68 -8.36 -9.46
CA VAL A 82 6.83 -8.06 -8.30
C VAL A 82 5.81 -6.97 -8.61
N ILE A 83 6.22 -5.88 -9.28
CA ILE A 83 5.31 -4.79 -9.69
C ILE A 83 4.23 -5.34 -10.62
N ASP A 84 4.61 -6.13 -11.61
CA ASP A 84 3.69 -6.76 -12.57
C ASP A 84 2.69 -7.68 -11.86
N TYR A 85 3.16 -8.49 -10.90
CA TYR A 85 2.30 -9.34 -10.09
C TYR A 85 1.29 -8.54 -9.27
N LEU A 86 1.72 -7.48 -8.58
CA LEU A 86 0.82 -6.64 -7.77
C LEU A 86 -0.21 -5.94 -8.67
N SER A 87 0.20 -5.44 -9.83
CA SER A 87 -0.69 -4.84 -10.82
C SER A 87 -1.73 -5.84 -11.33
N ALA A 88 -1.29 -7.04 -11.71
CA ALA A 88 -2.18 -8.09 -12.16
C ALA A 88 -3.11 -8.59 -11.05
N TYR A 89 -2.66 -8.59 -9.80
CA TYR A 89 -3.45 -8.95 -8.64
C TYR A 89 -4.61 -7.96 -8.41
N GLU A 90 -4.35 -6.66 -8.50
CA GLU A 90 -5.39 -5.62 -8.42
C GLU A 90 -6.45 -5.81 -9.50
N GLN A 91 -6.02 -6.01 -10.75
CA GLN A 91 -6.90 -6.20 -11.89
C GLN A 91 -7.73 -7.49 -11.76
N ARG A 92 -7.09 -8.59 -11.34
CA ARG A 92 -7.75 -9.88 -11.14
C ARG A 92 -8.91 -9.80 -10.16
N TYR A 93 -8.70 -9.10 -9.07
CA TYR A 93 -9.72 -8.96 -8.02
C TYR A 93 -10.56 -7.69 -8.15
N GLN A 94 -10.30 -6.83 -9.14
CA GLN A 94 -11.06 -5.61 -9.39
C GLN A 94 -11.29 -4.82 -8.08
N PHE A 95 -10.20 -4.50 -7.39
CA PHE A 95 -10.30 -3.73 -6.16
C PHE A 95 -10.70 -2.27 -6.43
N PRO A 96 -11.54 -1.65 -5.59
CA PRO A 96 -11.90 -0.25 -5.71
C PRO A 96 -10.74 0.63 -5.21
N ILE A 97 -9.80 0.93 -6.11
CA ILE A 97 -8.61 1.74 -5.81
C ILE A 97 -8.75 3.09 -6.47
N ILE A 98 -8.52 4.15 -5.71
CA ILE A 98 -8.50 5.53 -6.19
C ILE A 98 -7.05 6.03 -6.12
N ARG A 99 -6.52 6.49 -7.26
CA ARG A 99 -5.15 7.00 -7.46
C ARG A 99 -5.12 8.21 -8.38
N PRO A 100 -4.20 9.15 -8.20
CA PRO A 100 -3.42 9.35 -6.98
C PRO A 100 -4.25 10.08 -5.91
N VAL A 101 -4.22 9.60 -4.68
CA VAL A 101 -4.87 10.25 -3.54
C VAL A 101 -3.94 10.24 -2.34
N HIS A 102 -3.47 11.41 -1.94
CA HIS A 102 -2.68 11.58 -0.73
C HIS A 102 -3.60 11.88 0.45
N VAL A 103 -3.63 10.99 1.44
CA VAL A 103 -4.39 11.19 2.67
C VAL A 103 -3.59 12.10 3.60
N ASP A 104 -4.19 13.22 3.99
CA ASP A 104 -3.56 14.22 4.85
C ASP A 104 -3.70 13.88 6.33
N HIS A 105 -4.91 13.58 6.76
CA HIS A 105 -5.22 13.26 8.15
C HIS A 105 -6.54 12.48 8.29
N ILE A 106 -6.76 11.97 9.48
CA ILE A 106 -7.96 11.23 9.86
C ILE A 106 -8.53 11.85 11.13
N GLU A 107 -9.83 12.05 11.16
CA GLU A 107 -10.57 12.42 12.36
C GLU A 107 -11.54 11.31 12.76
N GLN A 108 -11.83 11.22 14.05
CA GLN A 108 -12.84 10.30 14.57
C GLN A 108 -13.99 11.09 15.18
N ASN A 109 -15.19 10.91 14.64
CA ASN A 109 -16.41 11.58 15.09
C ASN A 109 -17.55 10.57 15.18
N ASP A 110 -18.23 10.52 16.33
CA ASP A 110 -19.45 9.73 16.55
C ASP A 110 -19.37 8.25 16.12
N GLY A 111 -18.20 7.63 16.36
CA GLY A 111 -17.97 6.21 16.03
C GLY A 111 -17.58 5.94 14.57
N TYR A 112 -17.39 6.98 13.77
CA TYR A 112 -16.89 6.92 12.41
C TYR A 112 -15.54 7.61 12.28
N PHE A 113 -14.80 7.22 11.26
CA PHE A 113 -13.59 7.89 10.81
C PHE A 113 -13.88 8.72 9.57
N VAL A 114 -13.41 9.97 9.57
CA VAL A 114 -13.39 10.82 8.39
C VAL A 114 -11.96 10.89 7.89
N VAL A 115 -11.71 10.39 6.68
CA VAL A 115 -10.39 10.36 6.03
C VAL A 115 -10.33 11.51 5.04
N TYR A 116 -9.40 12.44 5.21
CA TYR A 116 -9.26 13.64 4.40
C TYR A 116 -8.10 13.55 3.41
N ALA A 117 -8.35 14.02 2.19
CA ALA A 117 -7.37 14.16 1.12
C ALA A 117 -7.65 15.44 0.32
N GLY A 118 -6.97 16.54 0.65
CA GLY A 118 -7.24 17.86 0.10
C GLY A 118 -8.67 18.32 0.37
N GLU A 119 -9.41 18.59 -0.69
CA GLU A 119 -10.83 18.98 -0.61
C GLU A 119 -11.81 17.80 -0.59
N GLN A 120 -11.32 16.58 -0.57
CA GLN A 120 -12.12 15.35 -0.57
C GLN A 120 -12.11 14.68 0.80
N CYS A 121 -13.17 13.94 1.13
CA CYS A 121 -13.18 13.09 2.31
C CYS A 121 -14.00 11.80 2.09
N TRP A 122 -13.70 10.79 2.90
CA TRP A 122 -14.40 9.51 2.96
C TRP A 122 -14.81 9.23 4.39
N LEU A 123 -16.03 8.70 4.56
CA LEU A 123 -16.55 8.29 5.86
C LEU A 123 -16.48 6.78 5.98
N ALA A 124 -15.87 6.27 7.06
CA ALA A 124 -15.68 4.84 7.28
C ALA A 124 -15.94 4.42 8.73
N LYS A 125 -16.34 3.15 8.93
CA LYS A 125 -16.44 2.54 10.27
C LYS A 125 -15.07 2.09 10.78
N ALA A 126 -14.14 1.79 9.87
CA ALA A 126 -12.78 1.39 10.20
C ALA A 126 -11.78 1.92 9.17
N VAL A 127 -10.54 2.14 9.60
CA VAL A 127 -9.43 2.53 8.74
C VAL A 127 -8.29 1.53 8.90
N VAL A 128 -7.70 1.13 7.80
CA VAL A 128 -6.49 0.30 7.75
C VAL A 128 -5.33 1.14 7.24
N SER A 129 -4.34 1.41 8.09
CA SER A 129 -3.09 2.05 7.69
C SER A 129 -2.16 1.02 7.04
N ALA A 130 -1.98 1.12 5.73
CA ALA A 130 -1.08 0.30 4.93
C ALA A 130 -0.04 1.16 4.17
N THR A 131 0.31 2.30 4.78
CA THR A 131 1.13 3.37 4.20
C THR A 131 2.59 3.00 3.99
N GLY A 132 3.06 1.90 4.62
CA GLY A 132 4.47 1.52 4.61
C GLY A 132 5.34 2.48 5.44
N THR A 133 6.65 2.42 5.25
CA THR A 133 7.62 3.19 6.04
C THR A 133 8.48 4.15 5.20
N ARG A 134 8.26 4.17 3.88
CA ARG A 134 9.16 4.86 2.95
C ARG A 134 9.12 6.39 3.08
N SER A 135 7.93 6.97 3.20
CA SER A 135 7.75 8.44 3.27
C SER A 135 8.24 9.05 4.59
N GLN A 136 8.30 8.24 5.64
CA GLN A 136 8.78 8.64 6.96
C GLN A 136 9.71 7.55 7.53
N PRO A 137 10.94 7.41 7.00
CA PRO A 137 11.89 6.41 7.47
C PRO A 137 12.32 6.75 8.90
N HIS A 138 12.40 5.75 9.76
CA HIS A 138 13.02 5.90 11.07
C HIS A 138 14.54 5.99 10.89
N ILE A 139 15.12 7.12 11.28
CA ILE A 139 16.58 7.31 11.28
C ILE A 139 17.05 7.20 12.74
N PRO A 140 17.80 6.15 13.12
CA PRO A 140 18.35 6.02 14.47
C PRO A 140 19.23 7.22 14.85
N ASN A 141 19.12 7.65 16.09
CA ASN A 141 19.99 8.71 16.63
C ASN A 141 21.21 8.09 17.31
N ASP A 142 22.12 7.52 16.50
CA ASP A 142 23.31 6.84 16.99
C ASP A 142 24.35 7.86 17.48
N ILE A 143 24.96 7.58 18.65
CA ILE A 143 26.04 8.39 19.22
C ILE A 143 27.25 8.31 18.27
N GLY A 144 27.76 9.48 17.84
CA GLY A 144 28.91 9.58 16.95
C GLY A 144 28.55 9.62 15.46
N ARG A 145 27.25 9.61 15.09
CA ARG A 145 26.79 9.75 13.72
C ARG A 145 27.39 10.96 13.01
N GLU A 146 27.54 12.07 13.73
CA GLU A 146 28.13 13.32 13.23
C GLU A 146 29.62 13.21 12.88
N LYS A 147 30.33 12.19 13.40
CA LYS A 147 31.76 11.92 13.13
C LYS A 147 31.96 11.05 11.89
N PHE A 148 30.91 10.37 11.42
CA PHE A 148 30.98 9.55 10.22
C PHE A 148 31.05 10.45 8.98
N LYS A 149 32.16 10.33 8.21
CA LYS A 149 32.42 11.14 7.00
C LYS A 149 32.01 10.45 5.70
N GLY A 150 31.41 9.26 5.76
CA GLY A 150 30.89 8.53 4.62
C GLY A 150 29.50 9.01 4.20
N ILE A 151 28.95 8.39 3.15
CA ILE A 151 27.59 8.64 2.68
C ILE A 151 26.59 7.99 3.66
N GLN A 152 25.66 8.77 4.17
CA GLN A 152 24.52 8.30 4.97
C GLN A 152 23.27 8.48 4.10
N LEU A 153 22.64 7.36 3.75
CA LEU A 153 21.42 7.32 2.94
C LEU A 153 20.19 7.19 3.83
#